data_4f7fb47763c45808b7ed65c4efa1f9f1
#
_entry.id   4f7fb47763c45808b7ed65c4efa1f9f1
#
_cell.length_a   1.000
_cell.length_b   1.000
_cell.length_c   1.000
_cell.angle_alpha   90.00
_cell.angle_beta   90.00
_cell.angle_gamma   90.00
#
_symmetry.space_group_name_H-M   'P 1'
#
loop_
_entity.id
_entity.type
_entity.pdbx_description
1 polymer ?
#
loop_
_entity_poly.entity_id
_entity_poly.type
_entity_poly.pdbx_seq_one_letter_code
_entity_poly.pdbx_strand_id
1 'polypeptide(L)'
;MCIRDRYVIDGEDIVDDATTSLGDAIDSYLGVSIADYGAAVGQPIIRGMSGPRVKLLKNGMVNRDVSGLGVDHLNDVDLNDISQIEIVKGPSSLLYANGTIGGIINVVDDTISTVNFEASKANLGLETQSVNDGDAQSFSYKENIAGLNFSFGYKDVNFGNYDIPSGAVMHEEDEHHDEDDHDEDEHEDEHHEEDLGYVNNSDFAVEATKF
;
A
#
# COMPACT_ATOMS: atom_id res chain seq x y z
N MET A 1 -7.11 26.95 -13.50
CA MET A 1 -6.75 25.59 -13.03
C MET A 1 -7.40 25.43 -11.67
N CYS A 2 -8.30 24.46 -11.51
CA CYS A 2 -9.03 24.31 -10.24
C CYS A 2 -8.09 23.71 -9.19
N ILE A 3 -7.87 24.44 -8.10
CA ILE A 3 -7.05 24.06 -6.92
C ILE A 3 -7.53 22.73 -6.30
N ARG A 4 -8.72 22.24 -6.65
CA ARG A 4 -9.32 20.99 -6.16
C ARG A 4 -8.82 19.71 -6.85
N ASP A 5 -7.98 19.81 -7.86
CA ASP A 5 -7.51 18.63 -8.62
C ASP A 5 -6.14 18.12 -8.18
N ARG A 6 -5.49 18.79 -7.23
CA ARG A 6 -4.19 18.39 -6.69
C ARG A 6 -4.18 18.47 -5.16
N TYR A 7 -3.65 17.44 -4.54
CA TYR A 7 -3.24 17.42 -3.13
C TYR A 7 -1.76 17.18 -3.02
N VAL A 8 -1.16 17.74 -1.99
CA VAL A 8 0.23 17.47 -1.58
C VAL A 8 0.18 17.13 -0.11
N ILE A 9 0.78 16.02 0.25
CA ILE A 9 0.89 15.49 1.60
C ILE A 9 2.37 15.56 1.94
N ASP A 10 2.73 16.22 2.99
CA ASP A 10 4.11 16.33 3.43
C ASP A 10 4.57 15.02 4.09
N GLY A 11 5.85 14.66 3.91
CA GLY A 11 6.40 13.42 4.46
C GLY A 11 6.35 13.37 5.99
N GLU A 12 6.40 14.52 6.67
CA GLU A 12 6.26 14.57 8.13
C GLU A 12 4.86 14.13 8.58
N ASP A 13 3.80 14.55 7.88
CA ASP A 13 2.42 14.15 8.19
C ASP A 13 2.24 12.62 8.07
N ILE A 14 2.90 11.99 7.08
CA ILE A 14 2.81 10.55 6.85
C ILE A 14 3.48 9.75 7.98
N VAL A 15 4.60 10.25 8.47
CA VAL A 15 5.31 9.63 9.61
C VAL A 15 4.50 9.80 10.89
N ASP A 16 3.90 10.96 11.10
CA ASP A 16 3.12 11.26 12.32
C ASP A 16 1.83 10.42 12.39
N ASP A 17 1.21 10.14 11.23
CA ASP A 17 0.01 9.32 11.12
C ASP A 17 0.31 7.81 11.20
N ALA A 18 1.59 7.42 11.27
CA ALA A 18 2.06 6.02 11.34
C ALA A 18 1.41 5.12 10.28
N THR A 19 1.29 5.65 9.06
CA THR A 19 0.63 4.93 7.95
C THR A 19 1.52 3.81 7.43
N THR A 20 0.95 2.63 7.23
CA THR A 20 1.69 1.43 6.82
C THR A 20 1.69 1.20 5.33
N SER A 21 0.64 1.64 4.65
CA SER A 21 0.50 1.51 3.20
C SER A 21 0.33 2.86 2.52
N LEU A 22 0.62 2.90 1.21
CA LEU A 22 0.33 4.07 0.39
C LEU A 22 -1.17 4.39 0.39
N GLY A 23 -2.02 3.37 0.44
CA GLY A 23 -3.45 3.53 0.50
C GLY A 23 -3.87 4.31 1.73
N ASP A 24 -3.41 3.90 2.92
CA ASP A 24 -3.74 4.55 4.19
C ASP A 24 -3.30 6.02 4.22
N ALA A 25 -2.14 6.32 3.63
CA ALA A 25 -1.62 7.69 3.56
C ALA A 25 -2.51 8.64 2.74
N ILE A 26 -3.37 8.12 1.87
CA ILE A 26 -4.13 8.93 0.90
C ILE A 26 -5.64 8.81 1.02
N ASP A 27 -6.19 7.89 1.80
CA ASP A 27 -7.63 7.59 1.84
C ASP A 27 -8.50 8.72 2.39
N SER A 28 -7.93 9.58 3.23
CA SER A 28 -8.61 10.73 3.83
C SER A 28 -8.93 11.86 2.83
N TYR A 29 -8.40 11.81 1.60
CA TYR A 29 -8.53 12.88 0.63
C TYR A 29 -9.78 12.72 -0.24
N LEU A 30 -10.54 13.80 -0.41
CA LEU A 30 -11.79 13.80 -1.15
C LEU A 30 -11.64 13.23 -2.57
N GLY A 31 -12.41 12.19 -2.89
CA GLY A 31 -12.41 11.52 -4.18
C GLY A 31 -11.23 10.56 -4.37
N VAL A 32 -10.58 10.20 -3.29
CA VAL A 32 -9.63 9.09 -3.17
C VAL A 32 -10.25 8.06 -2.23
N SER A 33 -10.08 6.82 -2.53
CA SER A 33 -10.38 5.66 -1.69
C SER A 33 -9.38 4.56 -1.97
N ILE A 34 -9.39 3.52 -1.18
CA ILE A 34 -8.50 2.37 -1.34
C ILE A 34 -9.30 1.09 -1.57
N ALA A 35 -8.72 0.16 -2.31
CA ALA A 35 -9.09 -1.23 -2.26
C ALA A 35 -8.12 -1.90 -1.30
N ASP A 36 -8.63 -2.30 -0.16
CA ASP A 36 -7.87 -2.87 0.94
C ASP A 36 -8.11 -4.38 1.00
N TYR A 37 -7.03 -5.14 0.94
CA TYR A 37 -7.00 -6.61 1.06
C TYR A 37 -6.06 -7.05 2.20
N GLY A 38 -6.07 -6.31 3.31
CA GLY A 38 -5.18 -6.49 4.44
C GLY A 38 -4.05 -5.45 4.49
N ALA A 39 -3.21 -5.51 5.50
CA ALA A 39 -2.25 -4.46 5.86
C ALA A 39 -1.23 -4.11 4.76
N ALA A 40 -0.97 -5.03 3.81
CA ALA A 40 0.02 -4.82 2.75
C ALA A 40 -0.56 -4.22 1.47
N VAL A 41 -1.85 -4.45 1.18
CA VAL A 41 -2.45 -4.15 -0.11
C VAL A 41 -3.42 -3.00 0.03
N GLY A 42 -2.95 -1.79 -0.22
CA GLY A 42 -3.76 -0.58 -0.27
C GLY A 42 -3.72 0.03 -1.67
N GLN A 43 -4.51 -0.51 -2.62
CA GLN A 43 -4.52 0.00 -3.99
C GLN A 43 -5.34 1.28 -4.10
N PRO A 44 -4.76 2.36 -4.65
CA PRO A 44 -5.46 3.63 -4.76
C PRO A 44 -6.58 3.58 -5.79
N ILE A 45 -7.72 4.12 -5.41
CA ILE A 45 -8.88 4.36 -6.27
C ILE A 45 -9.13 5.87 -6.32
N ILE A 46 -9.04 6.48 -7.50
CA ILE A 46 -9.30 7.91 -7.68
C ILE A 46 -10.57 8.09 -8.52
N ARG A 47 -11.59 8.74 -7.95
CA ARG A 47 -12.89 8.97 -8.59
C ARG A 47 -13.53 7.66 -9.12
N GLY A 48 -13.41 6.57 -8.36
CA GLY A 48 -13.94 5.25 -8.74
C GLY A 48 -13.11 4.51 -9.80
N MET A 49 -11.92 5.02 -10.16
CA MET A 49 -11.02 4.38 -11.12
C MET A 49 -9.80 3.81 -10.41
N SER A 50 -9.40 2.60 -10.78
CA SER A 50 -8.26 1.87 -10.23
C SER A 50 -7.41 1.22 -11.32
N GLY A 51 -6.37 0.50 -10.92
CA GLY A 51 -5.48 -0.25 -11.79
C GLY A 51 -4.80 0.63 -12.86
N PRO A 52 -4.80 0.25 -14.13
CA PRO A 52 -4.05 0.98 -15.16
C PRO A 52 -4.53 2.42 -15.42
N ARG A 53 -5.70 2.82 -14.87
CA ARG A 53 -6.25 4.18 -14.99
C ARG A 53 -5.71 5.17 -13.95
N VAL A 54 -5.13 4.64 -12.87
CA VAL A 54 -4.42 5.40 -11.84
C VAL A 54 -2.96 4.98 -11.88
N LYS A 55 -2.06 5.91 -12.13
CA LYS A 55 -0.64 5.61 -12.20
C LYS A 55 0.08 6.04 -10.95
N LEU A 56 0.90 5.12 -10.44
CA LEU A 56 1.86 5.41 -9.41
C LEU A 56 3.17 5.87 -10.05
N LEU A 57 3.68 7.01 -9.60
CA LEU A 57 4.95 7.56 -10.02
C LEU A 57 5.89 7.63 -8.82
N LYS A 58 7.17 7.46 -9.09
CA LYS A 58 8.24 7.74 -8.14
C LYS A 58 9.16 8.80 -8.76
N ASN A 59 9.29 9.94 -8.09
CA ASN A 59 10.07 11.09 -8.57
C ASN A 59 9.72 11.51 -10.02
N GLY A 60 8.40 11.49 -10.35
CA GLY A 60 7.89 11.84 -11.67
C GLY A 60 8.01 10.74 -12.74
N MET A 61 8.60 9.60 -12.42
CA MET A 61 8.70 8.44 -13.31
C MET A 61 7.64 7.41 -12.97
N VAL A 62 6.98 6.86 -14.00
CA VAL A 62 5.96 5.82 -13.78
C VAL A 62 6.60 4.59 -13.14
N ASN A 63 6.13 4.22 -11.96
CA ASN A 63 6.48 2.97 -11.32
C ASN A 63 5.84 1.81 -12.10
N ARG A 64 6.64 0.81 -12.48
CA ARG A 64 6.20 -0.36 -13.24
C ARG A 64 6.42 -1.60 -12.41
N ASP A 65 5.52 -1.82 -11.49
CA ASP A 65 5.48 -3.02 -10.66
C ASP A 65 4.23 -3.86 -10.96
N VAL A 66 4.08 -4.97 -10.27
CA VAL A 66 2.94 -5.88 -10.42
C VAL A 66 1.62 -5.27 -9.91
N SER A 67 1.67 -4.26 -9.06
CA SER A 67 0.49 -3.59 -8.53
C SER A 67 -0.37 -2.93 -9.60
N GLY A 68 0.22 -2.58 -10.73
CA GLY A 68 -0.50 -2.07 -11.90
C GLY A 68 -1.36 -3.10 -12.63
N LEU A 69 -1.25 -4.39 -12.31
CA LEU A 69 -1.98 -5.47 -12.96
C LEU A 69 -3.33 -5.77 -12.31
N GLY A 70 -3.42 -5.63 -10.99
CA GLY A 70 -4.63 -5.95 -10.24
C GLY A 70 -4.67 -5.22 -8.89
N VAL A 71 -5.87 -5.14 -8.32
CA VAL A 71 -6.11 -4.44 -7.05
C VAL A 71 -5.67 -5.24 -5.83
N ASP A 72 -5.33 -6.49 -6.02
CA ASP A 72 -4.91 -7.49 -5.05
C ASP A 72 -3.39 -7.61 -4.91
N HIS A 73 -2.63 -6.78 -5.61
CA HIS A 73 -1.18 -6.80 -5.56
C HIS A 73 -0.62 -5.68 -4.68
N LEU A 74 0.44 -6.01 -3.93
CA LEU A 74 1.18 -5.07 -3.10
C LEU A 74 1.74 -3.91 -3.95
N ASN A 75 1.62 -2.68 -3.45
CA ASN A 75 2.35 -1.54 -3.99
C ASN A 75 3.77 -1.53 -3.43
N ASP A 76 4.76 -1.62 -4.30
CA ASP A 76 6.18 -1.50 -3.92
C ASP A 76 6.54 0.00 -3.71
N VAL A 77 5.96 0.58 -2.66
CA VAL A 77 6.25 1.95 -2.22
C VAL A 77 6.72 1.94 -0.79
N ASP A 78 7.97 2.29 -0.61
CA ASP A 78 8.52 2.53 0.71
C ASP A 78 8.15 3.94 1.17
N LEU A 79 7.31 4.04 2.19
CA LEU A 79 6.88 5.32 2.78
C LEU A 79 7.91 5.93 3.73
N ASN A 80 8.95 5.17 4.09
CA ASN A 80 10.02 5.73 4.89
C ASN A 80 10.85 6.70 4.05
N ASP A 81 11.14 7.85 4.63
CA ASP A 81 12.07 8.81 4.05
C ASP A 81 11.56 9.46 2.74
N ILE A 82 10.23 9.56 2.59
CA ILE A 82 9.64 10.36 1.52
C ILE A 82 9.56 11.83 1.91
N SER A 83 9.67 12.71 0.92
CA SER A 83 9.53 14.15 1.10
C SER A 83 8.07 14.57 1.00
N GLN A 84 7.33 13.99 0.06
CA GLN A 84 5.91 14.28 -0.13
C GLN A 84 5.22 13.24 -1.02
N ILE A 85 3.89 13.18 -0.91
CA ILE A 85 3.02 12.51 -1.88
C ILE A 85 2.17 13.55 -2.60
N GLU A 86 2.16 13.51 -3.93
CA GLU A 86 1.33 14.38 -4.76
C GLU A 86 0.22 13.58 -5.40
N ILE A 87 -1.02 13.97 -5.21
CA ILE A 87 -2.19 13.37 -5.86
C ILE A 87 -2.71 14.34 -6.90
N VAL A 88 -2.69 13.97 -8.19
CA VAL A 88 -3.23 14.79 -9.28
C VAL A 88 -4.40 14.05 -9.91
N LYS A 89 -5.58 14.67 -9.88
CA LYS A 89 -6.84 14.07 -10.32
C LYS A 89 -7.31 14.65 -11.64
N GLY A 90 -7.96 13.80 -12.45
CA GLY A 90 -8.60 14.21 -13.70
C GLY A 90 -7.63 14.51 -14.84
N PRO A 91 -8.03 15.33 -15.84
CA PRO A 91 -7.28 15.52 -17.08
C PRO A 91 -5.85 16.04 -16.91
N SER A 92 -5.57 16.76 -15.83
CA SER A 92 -4.23 17.26 -15.51
C SER A 92 -3.19 16.14 -15.35
N SER A 93 -3.63 14.93 -14.98
CA SER A 93 -2.76 13.77 -14.83
C SER A 93 -2.14 13.29 -16.15
N LEU A 94 -2.78 13.58 -17.29
CA LEU A 94 -2.25 13.24 -18.62
C LEU A 94 -0.94 13.96 -18.98
N LEU A 95 -0.63 15.05 -18.26
CA LEU A 95 0.66 15.74 -18.40
C LEU A 95 1.82 14.92 -17.85
N TYR A 96 1.55 13.96 -16.96
CA TYR A 96 2.56 13.17 -16.27
C TYR A 96 2.71 11.78 -16.85
N ALA A 97 1.62 11.15 -17.26
CA ALA A 97 1.67 9.81 -17.83
C ALA A 97 0.48 9.53 -18.76
N ASN A 98 0.70 8.68 -19.74
CA ASN A 98 -0.35 8.26 -20.67
C ASN A 98 -1.36 7.32 -19.99
N GLY A 99 -2.64 7.48 -20.34
CA GLY A 99 -3.72 6.59 -19.88
C GLY A 99 -4.21 6.85 -18.46
N THR A 100 -3.79 7.94 -17.83
CA THR A 100 -4.13 8.32 -16.45
C THR A 100 -5.44 9.07 -16.35
N ILE A 101 -6.54 8.46 -16.78
CA ILE A 101 -7.86 9.12 -16.77
C ILE A 101 -8.37 9.37 -15.34
N GLY A 102 -8.08 8.46 -14.42
CA GLY A 102 -8.43 8.59 -13.00
C GLY A 102 -7.57 9.63 -12.31
N GLY A 103 -6.29 9.53 -12.47
CA GLY A 103 -5.32 10.39 -11.81
C GLY A 103 -3.92 9.77 -11.73
N ILE A 104 -3.03 10.47 -11.05
CA ILE A 104 -1.71 9.97 -10.67
C ILE A 104 -1.46 10.19 -9.19
N ILE A 105 -0.62 9.34 -8.63
CA ILE A 105 0.00 9.53 -7.34
C ILE A 105 1.50 9.54 -7.56
N ASN A 106 2.16 10.63 -7.19
CA ASN A 106 3.60 10.77 -7.33
C ASN A 106 4.23 10.81 -5.93
N VAL A 107 4.99 9.78 -5.61
CA VAL A 107 5.80 9.71 -4.40
C VAL A 107 7.14 10.35 -4.70
N VAL A 108 7.49 11.33 -3.90
CA VAL A 108 8.76 12.06 -4.02
C VAL A 108 9.64 11.71 -2.83
N ASP A 109 10.78 11.14 -3.10
CA ASP A 109 11.82 10.85 -2.11
C ASP A 109 13.14 11.53 -2.49
N ASP A 110 14.12 11.48 -1.59
CA ASP A 110 15.45 12.06 -1.80
C ASP A 110 16.46 11.06 -2.37
N THR A 111 16.02 9.92 -2.92
CA THR A 111 16.92 8.91 -3.49
C THR A 111 17.83 9.51 -4.57
N ILE A 112 17.28 10.45 -5.35
CA ILE A 112 18.05 11.25 -6.31
C ILE A 112 17.91 12.71 -5.91
N SER A 113 18.72 13.14 -4.97
CA SER A 113 18.68 14.53 -4.50
C SER A 113 19.30 15.47 -5.55
N THR A 114 18.56 16.50 -5.90
CA THR A 114 19.00 17.55 -6.83
C THR A 114 19.80 18.69 -6.16
N VAL A 115 19.82 18.67 -4.83
CA VAL A 115 20.52 19.66 -3.99
C VAL A 115 21.37 18.94 -2.96
N ASN A 116 22.42 19.61 -2.47
CA ASN A 116 23.23 19.07 -1.40
C ASN A 116 22.43 19.07 -0.09
N PHE A 117 22.55 18.00 0.68
CA PHE A 117 22.00 17.98 2.03
C PHE A 117 22.70 19.02 2.90
N GLU A 118 21.92 19.83 3.60
CA GLU A 118 22.45 20.90 4.45
C GLU A 118 23.00 20.38 5.79
N ALA A 119 22.43 19.26 6.27
CA ALA A 119 22.82 18.63 7.52
C ALA A 119 22.67 17.11 7.44
N SER A 120 23.42 16.41 8.29
CA SER A 120 23.20 14.97 8.49
C SER A 120 21.86 14.74 9.18
N LYS A 121 21.10 13.76 8.69
CA LYS A 121 19.81 13.36 9.27
C LYS A 121 19.79 11.84 9.45
N ALA A 122 19.41 11.40 10.64
CA ALA A 122 19.17 9.99 10.94
C ALA A 122 17.75 9.83 11.46
N ASN A 123 17.02 8.84 10.92
CA ASN A 123 15.69 8.47 11.40
C ASN A 123 15.72 6.99 11.82
N LEU A 124 15.03 6.70 12.91
CA LEU A 124 14.78 5.34 13.39
C LEU A 124 13.28 5.20 13.59
N GLY A 125 12.66 4.24 12.92
CA GLY A 125 11.26 3.88 13.07
C GLY A 125 11.13 2.50 13.71
N LEU A 126 10.23 2.38 14.69
CA LEU A 126 9.82 1.13 15.30
C LEU A 126 8.31 1.15 15.36
N GLU A 127 7.67 0.13 14.84
CA GLU A 127 6.22 0.02 14.76
C GLU A 127 5.78 -1.36 15.20
N THR A 128 4.65 -1.44 15.88
CA THR A 128 3.98 -2.69 16.22
C THR A 128 2.50 -2.56 15.95
N GLN A 129 1.90 -3.59 15.39
CA GLN A 129 0.47 -3.66 15.11
C GLN A 129 -0.15 -4.87 15.81
N SER A 130 -1.24 -4.65 16.55
CA SER A 130 -1.93 -5.73 17.26
C SER A 130 -2.93 -6.49 16.38
N VAL A 131 -3.35 -5.90 15.25
CA VAL A 131 -4.36 -6.49 14.35
C VAL A 131 -3.81 -7.66 13.53
N ASN A 132 -2.50 -7.78 13.44
CA ASN A 132 -1.80 -8.80 12.66
C ASN A 132 -0.53 -9.30 13.36
N ASP A 133 -0.41 -9.08 14.68
CA ASP A 133 0.78 -9.41 15.47
C ASP A 133 2.09 -8.97 14.79
N GLY A 134 2.04 -7.81 14.13
CA GLY A 134 3.10 -7.35 13.27
C GLY A 134 4.11 -6.44 13.94
N ASP A 135 5.33 -6.45 13.40
CA ASP A 135 6.40 -5.52 13.74
C ASP A 135 7.09 -4.98 12.49
N ALA A 136 7.54 -3.74 12.57
CA ALA A 136 8.35 -3.11 11.55
C ALA A 136 9.46 -2.29 12.16
N GLN A 137 10.63 -2.34 11.53
CA GLN A 137 11.82 -1.59 11.90
C GLN A 137 12.34 -0.87 10.67
N SER A 138 12.69 0.40 10.82
CA SER A 138 13.31 1.16 9.75
C SER A 138 14.42 2.04 10.28
N PHE A 139 15.45 2.20 9.46
CA PHE A 139 16.54 3.11 9.72
C PHE A 139 16.91 3.84 8.44
N SER A 140 17.06 5.15 8.51
CA SER A 140 17.63 5.92 7.40
C SER A 140 18.68 6.90 7.89
N TYR A 141 19.69 7.13 7.05
CA TYR A 141 20.76 8.09 7.30
C TYR A 141 21.11 8.83 6.01
N LYS A 142 21.23 10.15 6.11
CA LYS A 142 21.60 11.03 5.00
C LYS A 142 22.69 12.00 5.44
N GLU A 143 23.68 12.24 4.60
CA GLU A 143 24.75 13.20 4.85
C GLU A 143 25.35 13.71 3.55
N ASN A 144 25.86 14.94 3.57
CA ASN A 144 26.71 15.48 2.50
C ASN A 144 28.16 15.54 2.97
N ILE A 145 29.02 14.84 2.27
CA ILE A 145 30.47 14.85 2.52
C ILE A 145 31.18 15.44 1.31
N ALA A 146 31.77 16.62 1.49
CA ALA A 146 32.55 17.32 0.46
C ALA A 146 31.80 17.53 -0.87
N GLY A 147 30.50 17.77 -0.82
CA GLY A 147 29.66 18.03 -1.99
C GLY A 147 29.04 16.77 -2.61
N LEU A 148 29.27 15.59 -2.03
CA LEU A 148 28.63 14.34 -2.41
C LEU A 148 27.56 13.98 -1.39
N ASN A 149 26.34 13.75 -1.84
CA ASN A 149 25.25 13.26 -1.02
C ASN A 149 25.36 11.74 -0.86
N PHE A 150 25.27 11.28 0.37
CA PHE A 150 25.17 9.89 0.74
C PHE A 150 23.83 9.64 1.42
N SER A 151 23.13 8.59 1.03
CA SER A 151 21.94 8.12 1.71
C SER A 151 22.03 6.63 1.91
N PHE A 152 21.55 6.16 3.06
CA PHE A 152 21.39 4.75 3.39
C PHE A 152 20.05 4.55 4.04
N GLY A 153 19.32 3.52 3.64
CA GLY A 153 18.06 3.13 4.25
C GLY A 153 17.99 1.62 4.42
N TYR A 154 17.42 1.20 5.53
CA TYR A 154 17.08 -0.19 5.81
C TYR A 154 15.66 -0.26 6.36
N LYS A 155 14.91 -1.26 5.93
CA LYS A 155 13.55 -1.55 6.40
C LYS A 155 13.38 -3.06 6.51
N ASP A 156 12.78 -3.49 7.61
CA ASP A 156 12.36 -4.86 7.86
C ASP A 156 10.94 -4.82 8.41
N VAL A 157 10.02 -5.52 7.78
CA VAL A 157 8.60 -5.58 8.13
C VAL A 157 8.18 -7.04 8.15
N ASN A 158 7.49 -7.45 9.19
CA ASN A 158 6.94 -8.79 9.33
C ASN A 158 5.55 -8.69 9.96
N PHE A 159 4.51 -8.91 9.17
CA PHE A 159 3.12 -8.85 9.58
C PHE A 159 2.46 -10.21 9.38
N GLY A 160 1.80 -10.69 10.42
CA GLY A 160 1.00 -11.91 10.38
C GLY A 160 -0.36 -11.70 9.70
N ASN A 161 -1.19 -12.73 9.73
CA ASN A 161 -2.54 -12.63 9.17
C ASN A 161 -3.37 -11.57 9.88
N TYR A 162 -4.21 -10.91 9.11
CA TYR A 162 -5.05 -9.81 9.58
C TYR A 162 -6.24 -10.36 10.38
N ASP A 163 -6.34 -10.03 11.66
CA ASP A 163 -7.42 -10.45 12.54
C ASP A 163 -8.74 -9.76 12.20
N ILE A 164 -9.80 -10.55 12.16
CA ILE A 164 -11.17 -10.10 11.91
C ILE A 164 -12.10 -10.62 13.02
N PRO A 165 -13.21 -9.92 13.30
CA PRO A 165 -14.22 -10.44 14.20
C PRO A 165 -14.80 -11.78 13.71
N SER A 166 -15.06 -12.70 14.63
CA SER A 166 -15.73 -13.97 14.34
C SER A 166 -17.06 -13.73 13.62
N GLY A 167 -17.33 -14.51 12.57
CA GLY A 167 -18.52 -14.36 11.74
C GLY A 167 -18.48 -13.18 10.74
N ALA A 168 -17.34 -12.53 10.56
CA ALA A 168 -17.19 -11.48 9.54
C ALA A 168 -17.06 -12.02 8.11
N VAL A 169 -16.68 -13.29 7.95
CA VAL A 169 -16.66 -13.96 6.65
C VAL A 169 -18.04 -14.55 6.38
N MET A 170 -18.72 -14.07 5.34
CA MET A 170 -19.92 -14.71 4.84
C MET A 170 -19.50 -15.89 3.95
N HIS A 171 -19.79 -17.09 4.39
CA HIS A 171 -19.73 -18.26 3.51
C HIS A 171 -20.96 -18.19 2.60
N GLU A 172 -20.77 -18.15 1.28
CA GLU A 172 -21.86 -18.45 0.35
C GLU A 172 -22.16 -19.94 0.52
N GLU A 173 -23.32 -20.27 1.09
CA GLU A 173 -23.84 -21.63 1.01
C GLU A 173 -24.04 -21.93 -0.47
N ASP A 174 -23.20 -22.77 -1.04
CA ASP A 174 -23.42 -23.33 -2.36
C ASP A 174 -24.77 -24.08 -2.32
N GLU A 175 -25.82 -23.46 -2.87
CA GLU A 175 -27.09 -24.12 -3.10
C GLU A 175 -26.82 -25.24 -4.12
N HIS A 176 -26.41 -26.41 -3.63
CA HIS A 176 -26.44 -27.64 -4.40
C HIS A 176 -27.91 -27.96 -4.66
N HIS A 177 -28.39 -27.59 -5.85
CA HIS A 177 -29.60 -28.18 -6.42
C HIS A 177 -29.33 -29.66 -6.68
N ASP A 178 -29.71 -30.49 -5.70
CA ASP A 178 -29.83 -31.93 -5.89
C ASP A 178 -31.07 -32.18 -6.75
N GLU A 179 -30.88 -32.46 -8.03
CA GLU A 179 -31.83 -33.27 -8.82
C GLU A 179 -31.29 -34.71 -8.92
N ASP A 180 -31.93 -35.57 -8.06
CA ASP A 180 -32.17 -37.02 -8.25
C ASP A 180 -30.97 -37.95 -8.56
N ASP A 181 -30.60 -38.80 -7.65
CA ASP A 181 -30.91 -40.25 -7.52
C ASP A 181 -29.90 -40.98 -6.60
N HIS A 182 -30.49 -41.67 -5.61
CA HIS A 182 -30.02 -42.79 -4.82
C HIS A 182 -28.62 -43.39 -5.05
N ASP A 183 -27.75 -43.31 -3.96
CA ASP A 183 -27.23 -44.55 -3.36
C ASP A 183 -26.65 -44.22 -1.97
N GLU A 184 -27.04 -45.01 -0.97
CA GLU A 184 -26.63 -44.96 0.44
C GLU A 184 -25.14 -45.36 0.57
N ASP A 185 -24.24 -44.36 0.76
CA ASP A 185 -22.98 -44.58 1.44
C ASP A 185 -22.73 -43.38 2.37
N GLU A 186 -22.76 -43.66 3.68
CA GLU A 186 -22.50 -42.73 4.78
C GLU A 186 -21.03 -42.27 4.72
N HIS A 187 -20.76 -41.17 4.03
CA HIS A 187 -19.56 -40.36 4.28
C HIS A 187 -19.98 -39.13 5.08
N GLU A 188 -19.79 -39.23 6.40
CA GLU A 188 -19.78 -38.07 7.29
C GLU A 188 -18.53 -37.23 6.95
N ASP A 189 -18.58 -36.45 5.87
CA ASP A 189 -17.66 -35.32 5.69
C ASP A 189 -18.12 -34.18 6.59
N GLU A 190 -17.69 -34.22 7.85
CA GLU A 190 -17.74 -33.07 8.73
C GLU A 190 -16.86 -31.96 8.13
N HIS A 191 -17.39 -31.18 7.21
CA HIS A 191 -16.82 -29.88 6.85
C HIS A 191 -17.01 -28.95 8.06
N HIS A 192 -16.13 -29.08 9.04
CA HIS A 192 -15.93 -28.03 10.03
C HIS A 192 -15.34 -26.83 9.30
N GLU A 193 -16.20 -25.93 8.85
CA GLU A 193 -15.81 -24.59 8.47
C GLU A 193 -15.28 -23.90 9.74
N GLU A 194 -13.98 -23.92 9.90
CA GLU A 194 -13.32 -23.22 10.98
C GLU A 194 -13.53 -21.71 10.76
N ASP A 195 -14.27 -21.08 11.67
CA ASP A 195 -14.31 -19.62 11.79
C ASP A 195 -12.93 -19.15 12.27
N LEU A 196 -12.03 -18.92 11.29
CA LEU A 196 -10.61 -18.69 11.55
C LEU A 196 -10.33 -17.42 12.37
N GLY A 197 -11.27 -16.47 12.44
CA GLY A 197 -11.07 -15.19 13.13
C GLY A 197 -9.97 -14.30 12.52
N TYR A 198 -9.46 -14.66 11.35
CA TYR A 198 -8.47 -13.90 10.58
C TYR A 198 -8.63 -14.14 9.07
N VAL A 199 -8.09 -13.21 8.28
CA VAL A 199 -8.05 -13.33 6.81
C VAL A 199 -6.88 -14.22 6.44
N ASN A 200 -7.16 -15.36 5.81
CA ASN A 200 -6.14 -16.32 5.40
C ASN A 200 -5.24 -15.74 4.29
N ASN A 201 -3.94 -16.03 4.33
CA ASN A 201 -2.93 -15.55 3.38
C ASN A 201 -2.84 -14.01 3.28
N SER A 202 -3.08 -13.30 4.39
CA SER A 202 -2.91 -11.86 4.48
C SER A 202 -1.62 -11.43 5.17
N ASP A 203 -0.80 -12.40 5.58
CA ASP A 203 0.54 -12.17 6.10
C ASP A 203 1.51 -11.69 5.01
N PHE A 204 2.49 -10.88 5.40
CA PHE A 204 3.56 -10.49 4.50
C PHE A 204 4.83 -10.06 5.24
N ALA A 205 5.96 -10.21 4.55
CA ALA A 205 7.24 -9.73 5.04
C ALA A 205 7.98 -8.96 3.93
N VAL A 206 8.65 -7.87 4.32
CA VAL A 206 9.45 -7.06 3.40
C VAL A 206 10.77 -6.71 4.05
N GLU A 207 11.87 -7.02 3.38
CA GLU A 207 13.20 -6.53 3.72
C GLU A 207 13.73 -5.68 2.56
N ALA A 208 14.11 -4.44 2.86
CA ALA A 208 14.59 -3.51 1.83
C ALA A 208 15.82 -2.75 2.29
N THR A 209 16.77 -2.56 1.37
CA THR A 209 17.97 -1.75 1.58
C THR A 209 18.14 -0.76 0.43
N LYS A 210 18.41 0.48 0.77
CA LYS A 210 18.68 1.58 -0.21
C LYS A 210 20.09 2.13 0.00
N PHE A 211 20.73 2.53 -1.09
CA PHE A 211 22.04 3.20 -1.10
C PHE A 211 22.01 4.43 -2.00
#